data_733ce0ba2bc60be25a4a8bb79af5490a
#
_entry.id   733ce0ba2bc60be25a4a8bb79af5490a
#
_cell.length_a   1.000
_cell.length_b   1.000
_cell.length_c   1.000
_cell.angle_alpha   90.00
_cell.angle_beta   90.00
_cell.angle_gamma   90.00
#
_symmetry.space_group_name_H-M   'P 1'
#
loop_
_entity.id
_entity.type
_entity.pdbx_description
1 polymer ?
#
loop_
_entity_poly.entity_id
_entity_poly.type
_entity_poly.pdbx_seq_one_letter_code
_entity_poly.pdbx_strand_id
1 'polypeptide(L)' 'MEGFNVNTAKSILGRNVNLHLKDGSVIVNVLLAEIQKDEFRGKTFIKCVPYRRKNMFKIPLKSVAWTELLNLNLILTSE' A
#
# COMPACT_ATOMS: atom_id res chain seq x y z
N MET A 1 15.80 13.50 -1.35
CA MET A 1 14.43 13.27 -0.86
C MET A 1 14.11 11.80 -0.80
N GLU A 2 13.62 11.36 0.32
CA GLU A 2 13.29 9.96 0.48
C GLU A 2 11.93 9.65 -0.12
N GLY A 3 11.91 8.62 -0.92
CA GLY A 3 10.64 8.13 -1.44
C GLY A 3 9.98 7.20 -0.43
N PHE A 4 9.03 6.43 -0.93
CA PHE A 4 8.35 5.44 -0.12
C PHE A 4 9.32 4.30 0.20
N ASN A 5 9.54 4.01 1.47
CA ASN A 5 10.50 2.99 1.88
C ASN A 5 9.88 2.04 2.90
N VAL A 6 10.67 1.05 3.35
CA VAL A 6 10.19 0.03 4.28
C VAL A 6 9.65 0.64 5.57
N ASN A 7 10.32 1.64 6.10
CA ASN A 7 9.86 2.27 7.34
C ASN A 7 8.54 2.97 7.16
N THR A 8 8.38 3.66 6.03
CA THR A 8 7.11 4.30 5.70
C THR A 8 6.00 3.26 5.58
N ALA A 9 6.29 2.16 4.87
CA ALA A 9 5.31 1.09 4.70
C ALA A 9 4.92 0.47 6.04
N LYS A 10 5.89 0.24 6.92
CA LYS A 10 5.61 -0.32 8.24
C LYS A 10 4.68 0.57 9.06
N SER A 11 4.82 1.87 8.92
CA SER A 11 4.02 2.81 9.70
C SER A 11 2.55 2.83 9.29
N ILE A 12 2.24 2.31 8.11
CA ILE A 12 0.86 2.31 7.61
C ILE A 12 0.30 0.90 7.38
N LEU A 13 0.96 -0.11 7.91
CA LEU A 13 0.41 -1.47 7.86
C LEU A 13 -0.91 -1.54 8.61
N GLY A 14 -1.87 -2.26 8.03
CA GLY A 14 -3.19 -2.38 8.61
C GLY A 14 -4.10 -1.20 8.28
N ARG A 15 -3.64 -0.25 7.49
CA ARG A 15 -4.41 0.93 7.13
C ARG A 15 -4.79 0.88 5.65
N ASN A 16 -5.90 1.55 5.34
CA ASN A 16 -6.33 1.67 3.95
C ASN A 16 -5.72 2.92 3.33
N VAL A 17 -5.23 2.76 2.11
CA VAL A 17 -4.52 3.85 1.43
C VAL A 17 -4.85 3.84 -0.06
N ASN A 18 -4.57 4.97 -0.71
CA ASN A 18 -4.43 5.02 -2.17
C ASN A 18 -2.94 4.92 -2.47
N LEU A 19 -2.57 4.00 -3.35
CA LEU A 19 -1.18 3.82 -3.75
C LEU A 19 -0.91 4.60 -5.02
N HIS A 20 0.00 5.55 -4.95
CA HIS A 20 0.44 6.30 -6.12
C HIS A 20 1.72 5.68 -6.62
N LEU A 21 1.68 5.10 -7.82
CA LEU A 21 2.81 4.40 -8.38
C LEU A 21 3.69 5.32 -9.21
N LYS A 22 4.93 4.91 -9.41
CA LYS A 22 5.90 5.74 -10.12
C LYS A 22 5.57 5.94 -11.59
N ASP A 23 4.75 5.05 -12.16
CA ASP A 23 4.32 5.18 -13.55
C ASP A 23 3.14 6.13 -13.71
N GLY A 24 2.68 6.74 -12.62
CA GLY A 24 1.56 7.67 -12.65
C GLY A 24 0.21 7.05 -12.35
N SER A 25 0.12 5.74 -12.25
CA SER A 25 -1.16 5.09 -11.94
C SER A 25 -1.45 5.17 -10.45
N VAL A 26 -2.72 5.01 -10.09
CA VAL A 26 -3.16 5.05 -8.70
C VAL A 26 -4.04 3.83 -8.45
N ILE A 27 -3.73 3.10 -7.39
CA ILE A 27 -4.57 2.00 -6.92
C ILE A 27 -5.34 2.51 -5.72
N VAL A 28 -6.65 2.59 -5.87
CA VAL A 28 -7.51 3.25 -4.90
C VAL A 28 -7.98 2.29 -3.83
N ASN A 29 -7.90 2.74 -2.59
CA ASN A 29 -8.47 2.07 -1.41
C ASN A 29 -8.07 0.59 -1.28
N VAL A 30 -6.81 0.38 -0.93
CA VAL A 30 -6.31 -0.95 -0.63
C VAL A 30 -5.76 -0.98 0.79
N LEU A 31 -5.92 -2.13 1.42
CA LEU A 31 -5.35 -2.36 2.74
C LEU A 31 -3.92 -2.87 2.55
N LEU A 32 -2.99 -2.24 3.24
CA LEU A 32 -1.62 -2.74 3.26
C LEU A 32 -1.54 -3.82 4.34
N ALA A 33 -1.49 -5.07 3.90
CA ALA A 33 -1.60 -6.20 4.81
C ALA A 33 -0.26 -6.64 5.38
N GLU A 34 0.76 -6.66 4.54
CA GLU A 34 2.04 -7.23 4.95
C GLU A 34 3.17 -6.76 4.07
N ILE A 35 4.37 -6.71 4.64
CA ILE A 35 5.58 -6.45 3.87
C ILE A 35 6.32 -7.78 3.78
N GLN A 36 6.65 -8.20 2.56
CA GLN A 36 7.38 -9.43 2.31
C GLN A 36 8.70 -9.15 1.64
N LYS A 37 9.73 -9.80 2.12
CA LYS A 37 11.06 -9.67 1.53
C LYS A 37 11.45 -10.98 0.88
N ASP A 38 11.83 -10.90 -0.39
CA ASP A 38 12.35 -12.03 -1.13
C ASP A 38 13.87 -12.03 -0.96
N GLU A 39 14.37 -12.89 -0.10
CA GLU A 39 15.79 -12.89 0.23
C GLU A 39 16.66 -13.34 -0.92
N PHE A 40 16.14 -14.20 -1.79
CA PHE A 40 16.91 -14.66 -2.95
C PHE A 40 17.15 -13.57 -3.97
N ARG A 41 16.16 -12.70 -4.16
CA ARG A 41 16.23 -11.63 -5.15
C ARG A 41 16.54 -10.27 -4.53
N GLY A 42 16.56 -10.19 -3.21
CA GLY A 42 16.77 -8.94 -2.52
C GLY A 42 15.68 -7.92 -2.76
N LYS A 43 14.48 -8.37 -3.14
CA LYS A 43 13.37 -7.48 -3.41
C LYS A 43 12.35 -7.50 -2.29
N THR A 44 11.72 -6.35 -2.07
CA THR A 44 10.68 -6.22 -1.06
C THR A 44 9.36 -5.95 -1.76
N PHE A 45 8.32 -6.65 -1.32
CA PHE A 45 6.97 -6.51 -1.88
C PHE A 45 6.00 -6.13 -0.78
N ILE A 46 4.93 -5.46 -1.17
CA ILE A 46 3.83 -5.15 -0.26
C ILE A 46 2.62 -5.98 -0.69
N LYS A 47 2.04 -6.69 0.27
CA LYS A 47 0.78 -7.37 0.05
C LYS A 47 -0.37 -6.40 0.24
N CYS A 48 -1.24 -6.32 -0.76
CA CYS A 48 -2.35 -5.39 -0.75
C CYS A 48 -3.66 -6.14 -0.92
N VAL A 49 -4.67 -5.72 -0.17
CA VAL A 49 -6.02 -6.29 -0.26
C VAL A 49 -6.97 -5.18 -0.68
N PRO A 50 -7.58 -5.27 -1.87
CA PRO A 50 -8.53 -4.25 -2.30
C PRO A 50 -9.74 -4.20 -1.39
N TYR A 51 -10.27 -3.00 -1.17
CA TYR A 51 -11.42 -2.81 -0.31
C TYR A 51 -12.63 -3.60 -0.84
N ARG A 52 -13.26 -4.37 0.04
CA ARG A 52 -14.42 -5.21 -0.28
C ARG A 52 -14.15 -6.31 -1.30
N ARG A 53 -12.88 -6.65 -1.51
CA ARG A 53 -12.51 -7.76 -2.38
C ARG A 53 -11.62 -8.72 -1.63
N LYS A 54 -11.63 -9.98 -2.07
CA LYS A 54 -10.84 -11.01 -1.40
C LYS A 54 -9.52 -11.28 -2.07
N ASN A 55 -9.38 -10.87 -3.33
CA ASN A 55 -8.17 -11.16 -4.09
C ASN A 55 -7.05 -10.23 -3.66
N MET A 56 -6.02 -10.80 -3.06
CA MET A 56 -4.87 -10.01 -2.67
C MET A 56 -3.82 -10.01 -3.77
N PHE A 57 -3.03 -8.98 -3.83
CA PHE A 57 -1.96 -8.88 -4.82
C PHE A 57 -0.72 -8.30 -4.17
N LYS A 58 0.41 -8.45 -4.84
CA LYS A 58 1.69 -7.93 -4.37
C LYS A 58 2.21 -6.88 -5.32
N ILE A 59 2.83 -5.84 -4.77
CA ILE A 59 3.46 -4.79 -5.54
C ILE A 59 4.88 -4.63 -5.04
N PRO A 60 5.88 -4.48 -5.95
CA PRO A 60 7.23 -4.18 -5.50
C PRO A 60 7.24 -2.86 -4.75
N LEU A 61 7.90 -2.84 -3.61
CA LEU A 61 7.99 -1.63 -2.79
C LEU A 61 8.52 -0.45 -3.60
N LYS A 62 9.52 -0.70 -4.45
CA LYS A 62 10.14 0.35 -5.23
C LYS A 62 9.24 0.93 -6.32
N SER A 63 8.11 0.28 -6.62
CA SER A 63 7.16 0.79 -7.60
C SER A 63 6.25 1.86 -7.02
N VAL A 64 6.22 2.01 -5.71
CA VAL A 64 5.35 2.97 -5.05
C VAL A 64 6.06 4.31 -4.92
N ALA A 65 5.43 5.37 -5.44
CA ALA A 65 5.96 6.72 -5.29
C ALA A 65 5.60 7.30 -3.94
N TRP A 66 4.34 7.20 -3.56
CA TRP A 66 3.86 7.68 -2.26
C TRP A 66 2.48 7.08 -2.00
N THR A 67 2.00 7.26 -0.78
CA THR A 67 0.69 6.74 -0.40
C THR A 67 -0.14 7.86 0.23
N GLU A 68 -1.45 7.73 0.06
CA GLU A 68 -2.41 8.64 0.64
C GLU A 68 -3.23 7.87 1.64
N LEU A 69 -3.13 8.24 2.91
CA LEU A 69 -3.82 7.53 3.98
C LEU A 69 -5.29 7.87 3.97
N LEU A 70 -6.14 6.85 4.00
CA LEU A 70 -7.58 7.06 4.01
C LEU A 70 -8.13 6.92 5.43
N ASN A 71 -9.11 7.75 5.74
CA ASN A 71 -9.81 7.66 7.02
C ASN A 71 -11.19 7.06 6.78
N LEU A 72 -11.27 5.73 6.85
CA LEU A 72 -12.52 5.02 6.58
C LEU A 72 -13.61 5.36 7.58
N ASN A 73 -13.22 5.73 8.80
CA ASN A 73 -14.22 6.11 9.79
C ASN A 73 -14.99 7.35 9.37
N LEU A 74 -14.28 8.33 8.80
CA LEU A 74 -14.95 9.50 8.26
C LEU A 74 -15.82 9.16 7.07
N ILE A 75 -15.34 8.27 6.21
CA ILE A 75 -16.09 7.85 5.04
C ILE A 75 -17.38 7.14 5.46
N LEU A 76 -17.30 6.27 6.45
CA LEU A 76 -18.45 5.50 6.90
C LEU A 76 -19.47 6.33 7.65
N THR A 77 -19.06 7.42 8.28
CA THR A 77 -19.96 8.24 9.07
C THR A 77 -20.53 9.44 8.31
N SER A 78 -20.06 9.69 7.12
CA SER A 78 -20.46 10.86 6.33
C SER A 78 -21.63 10.58 5.40
N GLU A 79 -22.57 9.85 5.85
CA GLU A 79 -23.75 9.51 5.02
C GLU A 79 -24.79 10.59 5.03
#